data_60c7073e4de7792e333a8269fa45cec3
#
_entry.id   60c7073e4de7792e333a8269fa45cec3
#
_cell.length_a   1.000
_cell.length_b   1.000
_cell.length_c   1.000
_cell.angle_alpha   90.00
_cell.angle_beta   90.00
_cell.angle_gamma   90.00
#
_symmetry.space_group_name_H-M   'P 1'
#
loop_
_entity.id
_entity.type
_entity.pdbx_description
1 polymer ?
#
loop_
_entity_poly.entity_id
_entity_poly.type
_entity_poly.pdbx_seq_one_letter_code
_entity_poly.pdbx_strand_id
1 'polypeptide(L)'
;MQKSLQEAIDANDKDKIEFWDKRQLVKKINLNSLYGAILNPGSRFFDLRMGQSVTLTGRSIAKHMSAQVNKVLTGTYDHVGSTIIYGDTDSVFMSFKLTELDGTPITGRKALVMTIELAKEAGELATKFLKKPHDLEYEKTFMPFALLS
;
A
#
# COMPACT_ATOMS: atom_id res chain seq x y z
N MET A 1 -4.59 15.96 -10.92
CA MET A 1 -3.73 15.16 -11.82
C MET A 1 -4.24 13.73 -11.97
N GLN A 2 -4.40 12.95 -10.90
CA GLN A 2 -5.01 11.60 -11.00
C GLN A 2 -6.41 11.66 -11.64
N LYS A 3 -7.23 12.61 -11.23
CA LYS A 3 -8.55 12.84 -11.86
C LYS A 3 -8.47 13.13 -13.35
N SER A 4 -7.55 13.97 -13.77
CA SER A 4 -7.37 14.31 -15.21
C SER A 4 -6.79 13.15 -16.03
N LEU A 5 -6.00 12.28 -15.41
CA LEU A 5 -5.53 11.04 -16.03
C LEU A 5 -6.69 10.06 -16.18
N GLN A 6 -7.53 9.91 -15.14
CA GLN A 6 -8.71 9.05 -15.21
C GLN A 6 -9.70 9.52 -16.28
N GLU A 7 -9.97 10.81 -16.36
CA GLU A 7 -10.80 11.41 -17.42
C GLU A 7 -10.23 11.14 -18.84
N ALA A 8 -8.92 11.12 -19.00
CA ALA A 8 -8.28 10.79 -20.27
C ALA A 8 -8.38 9.30 -20.60
N ILE A 9 -8.29 8.43 -19.60
CA ILE A 9 -8.47 6.97 -19.75
C ILE A 9 -9.92 6.66 -20.15
N ASP A 10 -10.88 7.27 -19.47
CA ASP A 10 -12.32 7.09 -19.74
C ASP A 10 -12.70 7.58 -21.15
N ALA A 11 -12.00 8.63 -21.62
CA ALA A 11 -12.15 9.15 -22.98
C ALA A 11 -11.35 8.36 -24.05
N ASN A 12 -10.52 7.38 -23.63
CA ASN A 12 -9.61 6.61 -24.50
C ASN A 12 -8.70 7.49 -25.39
N ASP A 13 -8.30 8.67 -24.85
CA ASP A 13 -7.44 9.64 -25.53
C ASP A 13 -5.96 9.33 -25.21
N LYS A 14 -5.30 8.60 -26.10
CA LYS A 14 -3.92 8.11 -25.92
C LYS A 14 -2.91 9.24 -25.66
N ASP A 15 -3.04 10.36 -26.38
CA ASP A 15 -2.09 11.47 -26.27
C ASP A 15 -2.21 12.14 -24.90
N LYS A 16 -3.42 12.33 -24.39
CA LYS A 16 -3.65 12.85 -23.05
C LYS A 16 -3.24 11.88 -21.95
N ILE A 17 -3.46 10.58 -22.14
CA ILE A 17 -3.00 9.54 -21.20
C ILE A 17 -1.49 9.64 -21.08
N GLU A 18 -0.76 9.62 -22.20
CA GLU A 18 0.71 9.69 -22.20
C GLU A 18 1.23 11.01 -21.60
N PHE A 19 0.59 12.12 -21.92
CA PHE A 19 0.94 13.44 -21.37
C PHE A 19 0.78 13.47 -19.83
N TRP A 20 -0.35 13.01 -19.31
CA TRP A 20 -0.60 13.03 -17.88
C TRP A 20 0.25 12.02 -17.11
N ASP A 21 0.53 10.86 -17.70
CA ASP A 21 1.44 9.87 -17.12
C ASP A 21 2.86 10.40 -17.00
N LYS A 22 3.41 10.96 -18.07
CA LYS A 22 4.73 11.60 -18.04
C LYS A 22 4.79 12.75 -17.03
N ARG A 23 3.73 13.54 -16.93
CA ARG A 23 3.66 14.65 -15.97
C ARG A 23 3.63 14.17 -14.52
N GLN A 24 2.97 13.06 -14.22
CA GLN A 24 3.02 12.44 -12.90
C GLN A 24 4.43 11.94 -12.59
N LEU A 25 5.06 11.25 -13.54
CA LEU A 25 6.41 10.73 -13.40
C LEU A 25 7.42 11.84 -13.08
N VAL A 26 7.39 12.94 -13.83
CA VAL A 26 8.28 14.10 -13.57
C VAL A 26 8.09 14.64 -12.16
N LYS A 27 6.85 14.78 -11.69
CA LYS A 27 6.59 15.24 -10.31
C LYS A 27 7.10 14.25 -9.27
N LYS A 28 6.90 12.94 -9.48
CA LYS A 28 7.41 11.89 -8.61
C LYS A 28 8.93 11.93 -8.52
N ILE A 29 9.62 12.09 -9.66
CA ILE A 29 11.07 12.21 -9.71
C ILE A 29 11.54 13.47 -8.95
N ASN A 30 10.89 14.61 -9.15
CA ASN A 30 11.24 15.85 -8.46
C ASN A 30 11.09 15.75 -6.94
N LEU A 31 10.01 15.12 -6.45
CA LEU A 31 9.79 14.90 -5.03
C LEU A 31 10.84 13.95 -4.43
N ASN A 32 11.13 12.85 -5.12
CA ASN A 32 12.16 11.90 -4.68
C ASN A 32 13.56 12.52 -4.69
N SER A 33 13.85 13.37 -5.67
CA SER A 33 15.13 14.12 -5.75
C SER A 33 15.26 15.13 -4.62
N LEU A 34 14.18 15.82 -4.26
CA LEU A 34 14.16 16.72 -3.11
C LEU A 34 14.42 15.95 -1.80
N TYR A 35 13.74 14.83 -1.62
CA TYR A 35 13.95 13.95 -0.44
C TYR A 35 15.40 13.43 -0.40
N GLY A 36 15.94 12.97 -1.54
CA GLY A 36 17.33 12.58 -1.66
C GLY A 36 18.32 13.70 -1.33
N ALA A 37 18.03 14.93 -1.75
CA ALA A 37 18.86 16.10 -1.43
C ALA A 37 18.84 16.43 0.08
N ILE A 38 17.72 16.25 0.76
CA ILE A 38 17.61 16.44 2.22
C ILE A 38 18.47 15.42 2.99
N LEU A 39 18.62 14.21 2.47
CA LEU A 39 19.41 13.15 3.10
C LEU A 39 20.90 13.15 2.70
N ASN A 40 21.28 13.90 1.67
CA ASN A 40 22.66 13.92 1.17
C ASN A 40 23.49 14.97 1.93
N PRO A 41 24.55 14.57 2.68
CA PRO A 41 25.40 15.50 3.44
C PRO A 41 26.08 16.56 2.57
N GLY A 42 26.31 16.30 1.28
CA GLY A 42 26.86 17.27 0.33
C GLY A 42 25.84 18.27 -0.20
N SER A 43 24.58 18.15 0.13
CA SER A 43 23.52 19.04 -0.32
C SER A 43 23.38 20.26 0.59
N ARG A 44 23.07 21.42 -0.02
CA ARG A 44 22.73 22.64 0.71
C ARG A 44 21.43 22.53 1.52
N PHE A 45 20.60 21.52 1.21
CA PHE A 45 19.32 21.24 1.88
C PHE A 45 19.43 20.11 2.90
N PHE A 46 20.64 19.67 3.24
CA PHE A 46 20.84 18.55 4.17
C PHE A 46 20.22 18.83 5.55
N ASP A 47 19.26 18.02 5.93
CA ASP A 47 18.73 17.95 7.30
C ASP A 47 18.34 16.51 7.62
N LEU A 48 19.19 15.83 8.35
CA LEU A 48 19.00 14.43 8.75
C LEU A 48 17.73 14.23 9.59
N ARG A 49 17.36 15.22 10.41
CA ARG A 49 16.15 15.15 11.25
C ARG A 49 14.88 15.14 10.42
N MET A 50 14.84 15.94 9.35
CA MET A 50 13.71 15.90 8.41
C MET A 50 13.61 14.54 7.71
N GLY A 51 14.73 13.98 7.22
CA GLY A 51 14.74 12.66 6.62
C GLY A 51 14.28 11.56 7.58
N GLN A 52 14.78 11.59 8.81
CA GLN A 52 14.37 10.63 9.86
C GLN A 52 12.89 10.77 10.22
N SER A 53 12.36 12.00 10.27
CA SER A 53 10.93 12.22 10.59
C SER A 53 10.00 11.59 9.56
N VAL A 54 10.35 11.65 8.28
CA VAL A 54 9.58 11.00 7.20
C VAL A 54 9.54 9.48 7.40
N THR A 55 10.69 8.86 7.64
CA THR A 55 10.80 7.41 7.86
C THR A 55 10.06 6.97 9.13
N LEU A 56 10.20 7.72 10.23
CA LEU A 56 9.51 7.43 11.49
C LEU A 56 7.98 7.57 11.34
N THR A 57 7.53 8.58 10.60
CA THR A 57 6.11 8.77 10.31
C THR A 57 5.58 7.60 9.48
N GLY A 58 6.27 7.19 8.42
CA GLY A 58 5.91 6.02 7.61
C GLY A 58 5.78 4.75 8.47
N ARG A 59 6.79 4.48 9.31
CA ARG A 59 6.75 3.32 10.24
C ARG A 59 5.58 3.41 11.24
N SER A 60 5.28 4.58 11.75
CA SER A 60 4.14 4.78 12.67
C SER A 60 2.82 4.53 11.98
N ILE A 61 2.66 5.02 10.75
CA ILE A 61 1.47 4.77 9.92
C ILE A 61 1.33 3.28 9.64
N ALA A 62 2.39 2.60 9.20
CA ALA A 62 2.37 1.16 8.91
C ALA A 62 1.95 0.34 10.14
N LYS A 63 2.48 0.65 11.34
CA LYS A 63 2.09 0.00 12.59
C LYS A 63 0.62 0.26 12.95
N HIS A 64 0.15 1.50 12.78
CA HIS A 64 -1.25 1.85 13.03
C HIS A 64 -2.18 1.10 12.08
N MET A 65 -1.83 1.08 10.80
CA MET A 65 -2.60 0.36 9.78
C MET A 65 -2.65 -1.14 10.06
N SER A 66 -1.52 -1.74 10.43
CA SER A 66 -1.44 -3.13 10.86
C SER A 66 -2.44 -3.48 11.94
N ALA A 67 -2.53 -2.64 12.97
CA ALA A 67 -3.46 -2.83 14.08
C ALA A 67 -4.93 -2.67 13.64
N GLN A 68 -5.23 -1.67 12.80
CA GLN A 68 -6.59 -1.42 12.31
C GLN A 68 -7.08 -2.52 11.37
N VAL A 69 -6.26 -2.96 10.43
CA VAL A 69 -6.63 -4.03 9.50
C VAL A 69 -6.93 -5.34 10.26
N ASN A 70 -6.08 -5.73 11.21
CA ASN A 70 -6.36 -6.89 12.06
C ASN A 70 -7.69 -6.76 12.80
N LYS A 71 -7.97 -5.58 13.38
CA LYS A 71 -9.20 -5.33 14.11
C LYS A 71 -10.44 -5.37 13.23
N VAL A 72 -10.38 -4.81 12.03
CA VAL A 72 -11.50 -4.76 11.09
C VAL A 72 -11.79 -6.17 10.56
N LEU A 73 -10.77 -6.90 10.10
CA LEU A 73 -10.96 -8.21 9.51
C LEU A 73 -11.45 -9.26 10.53
N THR A 74 -10.92 -9.23 11.76
CA THR A 74 -11.41 -10.12 12.83
C THR A 74 -12.82 -9.78 13.32
N GLY A 75 -13.28 -8.54 13.13
CA GLY A 75 -14.64 -8.11 13.49
C GLY A 75 -15.68 -8.27 12.39
N THR A 76 -15.26 -8.41 11.13
CA THR A 76 -16.16 -8.44 9.97
C THR A 76 -16.36 -9.87 9.42
N TYR A 77 -15.37 -10.74 9.60
CA TYR A 77 -15.38 -12.09 9.04
C TYR A 77 -15.02 -13.12 10.11
N ASP A 78 -16.00 -13.87 10.58
CA ASP A 78 -15.82 -14.92 11.62
C ASP A 78 -14.87 -16.06 11.21
N HIS A 79 -14.60 -16.20 9.89
CA HIS A 79 -13.81 -17.29 9.31
C HIS A 79 -12.51 -16.83 8.66
N VAL A 80 -12.14 -15.55 8.79
CA VAL A 80 -10.92 -14.99 8.21
C VAL A 80 -9.97 -14.54 9.31
N GLY A 81 -8.92 -15.31 9.53
CA GLY A 81 -7.79 -14.86 10.34
C GLY A 81 -6.81 -14.06 9.47
N SER A 82 -6.41 -12.89 9.91
CA SER A 82 -5.33 -12.13 9.28
C SER A 82 -4.13 -12.05 10.20
N THR A 83 -2.93 -12.21 9.63
CA THR A 83 -1.67 -12.06 10.35
C THR A 83 -0.71 -11.22 9.54
N ILE A 84 -0.14 -10.21 10.18
CA ILE A 84 0.95 -9.45 9.56
C ILE A 84 2.23 -10.25 9.70
N ILE A 85 2.83 -10.56 8.57
CA ILE A 85 4.04 -11.39 8.52
C ILE A 85 5.31 -10.57 8.34
N TYR A 86 5.21 -9.40 7.71
CA TYR A 86 6.34 -8.53 7.45
C TYR A 86 5.88 -7.10 7.19
N GLY A 87 6.75 -6.13 7.44
CA GLY A 87 6.54 -4.73 7.09
C GLY A 87 7.86 -4.07 6.73
N ASP A 88 7.85 -3.27 5.68
CA ASP A 88 9.01 -2.50 5.26
C ASP A 88 8.60 -1.06 4.99
N THR A 89 9.23 -0.15 5.72
CA THR A 89 9.08 1.32 5.67
C THR A 89 7.63 1.81 5.60
N ASP A 90 6.96 1.62 4.47
CA ASP A 90 5.61 2.08 4.15
C ASP A 90 4.70 0.95 3.62
N SER A 91 5.18 -0.28 3.62
CA SER A 91 4.43 -1.46 3.16
C SER A 91 4.14 -2.45 4.28
N VAL A 92 3.02 -3.16 4.15
CA VAL A 92 2.58 -4.19 5.09
C VAL A 92 2.25 -5.46 4.32
N PHE A 93 2.87 -6.57 4.72
CA PHE A 93 2.59 -7.89 4.16
C PHE A 93 1.67 -8.65 5.10
N MET A 94 0.56 -9.10 4.56
CA MET A 94 -0.49 -9.78 5.31
C MET A 94 -0.69 -11.19 4.77
N SER A 95 -0.92 -12.12 5.67
CA SER A 95 -1.38 -13.47 5.35
C SER A 95 -2.81 -13.64 5.84
N PHE A 96 -3.68 -14.11 4.97
CA PHE A 96 -5.06 -14.46 5.32
C PHE A 96 -5.18 -15.97 5.50
N LYS A 97 -5.74 -16.40 6.63
CA LYS A 97 -6.14 -17.79 6.84
C LYS A 97 -7.58 -17.90 6.38
N LEU A 98 -7.77 -18.49 5.21
CA LEU A 98 -9.09 -18.67 4.60
C LEU A 98 -9.54 -20.10 4.88
N THR A 99 -10.70 -20.24 5.54
CA THR A 99 -11.34 -21.53 5.82
C THR A 99 -12.78 -21.53 5.31
N GLU A 100 -13.26 -22.67 4.88
CA GLU A 100 -14.69 -22.86 4.61
C GLU A 100 -15.48 -22.97 5.94
N LEU A 101 -16.81 -22.96 5.86
CA LEU A 101 -17.68 -23.05 7.04
C LEU A 101 -17.49 -24.34 7.86
N ASP A 102 -17.01 -25.38 7.22
CA ASP A 102 -16.66 -26.66 7.82
C ASP A 102 -15.25 -26.70 8.43
N GLY A 103 -14.50 -25.58 8.37
CA GLY A 103 -13.15 -25.45 8.91
C GLY A 103 -12.03 -25.94 7.98
N THR A 104 -12.37 -26.42 6.76
CA THR A 104 -11.35 -26.85 5.80
C THR A 104 -10.60 -25.65 5.19
N PRO A 105 -9.27 -25.69 5.07
CA PRO A 105 -8.51 -24.59 4.49
C PRO A 105 -8.76 -24.45 2.98
N ILE A 106 -9.09 -23.23 2.56
CA ILE A 106 -9.24 -22.90 1.14
C ILE A 106 -7.85 -22.73 0.55
N THR A 107 -7.55 -23.42 -0.54
CA THR A 107 -6.25 -23.41 -1.19
C THR A 107 -6.34 -23.14 -2.69
N GLY A 108 -5.19 -22.93 -3.33
CA GLY A 108 -5.10 -22.77 -4.79
C GLY A 108 -5.69 -21.46 -5.30
N ARG A 109 -6.23 -21.52 -6.53
CA ARG A 109 -6.72 -20.33 -7.24
C ARG A 109 -7.90 -19.64 -6.52
N LYS A 110 -8.77 -20.41 -5.85
CA LYS A 110 -9.90 -19.86 -5.09
C LYS A 110 -9.40 -18.99 -3.94
N ALA A 111 -8.41 -19.48 -3.17
CA ALA A 111 -7.79 -18.73 -2.08
C ALA A 111 -7.13 -17.44 -2.60
N LEU A 112 -6.47 -17.49 -3.77
CA LEU A 112 -5.81 -16.33 -4.37
C LEU A 112 -6.81 -15.22 -4.71
N VAL A 113 -7.92 -15.55 -5.35
CA VAL A 113 -8.97 -14.58 -5.71
C VAL A 113 -9.55 -13.94 -4.45
N MET A 114 -9.94 -14.75 -3.47
CA MET A 114 -10.48 -14.26 -2.19
C MET A 114 -9.46 -13.37 -1.44
N THR A 115 -8.19 -13.74 -1.45
CA THR A 115 -7.12 -12.94 -0.85
C THR A 115 -7.00 -11.55 -1.51
N ILE A 116 -7.11 -11.47 -2.83
CA ILE A 116 -7.05 -10.20 -3.56
C ILE A 116 -8.24 -9.30 -3.21
N GLU A 117 -9.44 -9.87 -3.17
CA GLU A 117 -10.67 -9.14 -2.81
C GLU A 117 -10.59 -8.60 -1.37
N LEU A 118 -10.24 -9.47 -0.42
CA LEU A 118 -10.07 -9.08 0.98
C LEU A 118 -8.97 -8.03 1.18
N ALA A 119 -7.87 -8.14 0.44
CA ALA A 119 -6.77 -7.18 0.54
C ALA A 119 -7.18 -5.79 0.01
N LYS A 120 -7.97 -5.72 -1.06
CA LYS A 120 -8.52 -4.45 -1.58
C LYS A 120 -9.50 -3.83 -0.57
N GLU A 121 -10.44 -4.62 -0.07
CA GLU A 121 -11.41 -4.16 0.93
C GLU A 121 -10.72 -3.70 2.21
N ALA A 122 -9.74 -4.45 2.69
CA ALA A 122 -8.93 -4.06 3.84
C ALA A 122 -8.19 -2.75 3.62
N GLY A 123 -7.63 -2.51 2.42
CA GLY A 123 -6.98 -1.26 2.04
C GLY A 123 -7.95 -0.08 2.06
N GLU A 124 -9.12 -0.23 1.48
CA GLU A 124 -10.16 0.80 1.47
C GLU A 124 -10.67 1.15 2.87
N LEU A 125 -10.93 0.14 3.68
CA LEU A 125 -11.38 0.34 5.07
C LEU A 125 -10.29 1.00 5.90
N ALA A 126 -9.06 0.53 5.76
CA ALA A 126 -7.92 1.07 6.48
C ALA A 126 -7.63 2.54 6.09
N THR A 127 -7.76 2.89 4.82
CA THR A 127 -7.61 4.27 4.34
C THR A 127 -8.56 5.26 5.03
N LYS A 128 -9.76 4.82 5.44
CA LYS A 128 -10.71 5.65 6.17
C LYS A 128 -10.19 6.10 7.55
N PHE A 129 -9.24 5.38 8.12
CA PHE A 129 -8.60 5.73 9.39
C PHE A 129 -7.33 6.58 9.21
N LEU A 130 -6.90 6.82 7.98
CA LEU A 130 -5.73 7.64 7.69
C LEU A 130 -6.11 9.11 7.50
N LYS A 131 -5.23 10.00 7.97
CA LYS A 131 -5.33 11.43 7.68
C LYS A 131 -4.88 11.68 6.25
N LYS A 132 -5.73 12.33 5.46
CA LYS A 132 -5.35 12.75 4.08
C LYS A 132 -4.04 13.57 4.09
N PRO A 133 -3.16 13.37 3.12
CA PRO A 133 -3.33 12.65 1.85
C PRO A 133 -2.90 11.16 1.87
N HIS A 134 -2.72 10.54 3.03
CA HIS A 134 -2.28 9.15 3.12
C HIS A 134 -3.42 8.20 2.77
N ASP A 135 -3.07 7.15 2.05
CA ASP A 135 -3.94 6.03 1.68
C ASP A 135 -3.16 4.71 1.78
N LEU A 136 -3.87 3.62 1.82
CA LEU A 136 -3.34 2.26 1.76
C LEU A 136 -3.91 1.58 0.53
N GLU A 137 -3.08 1.39 -0.48
CA GLU A 137 -3.47 0.73 -1.72
C GLU A 137 -3.00 -0.72 -1.74
N TYR A 138 -3.85 -1.60 -2.31
CA TYR A 138 -3.43 -2.94 -2.65
C TYR A 138 -2.42 -2.89 -3.80
N GLU A 139 -1.24 -3.46 -3.61
CA GLU A 139 -0.21 -3.51 -4.65
C GLU A 139 -0.18 -4.85 -5.37
N LYS A 140 0.01 -5.95 -4.64
CA LYS A 140 0.15 -7.29 -5.22
C LYS A 140 -0.05 -8.40 -4.18
N THR A 141 -0.31 -9.61 -4.69
CA THR A 141 -0.37 -10.85 -3.90
C THR A 141 0.70 -11.82 -4.38
N PHE A 142 1.34 -12.50 -3.45
CA PHE A 142 2.37 -13.50 -3.72
C PHE A 142 1.84 -14.90 -3.43
N MET A 143 2.15 -15.84 -4.35
CA MET A 143 1.83 -17.25 -4.17
C MET A 143 2.76 -18.10 -5.05
N PRO A 144 3.79 -18.75 -4.48
CA PRO A 144 4.22 -18.70 -3.07
C PRO A 144 4.92 -17.39 -2.68
N PHE A 145 5.07 -17.16 -1.38
CA PHE A 145 5.87 -16.07 -0.84
C PHE A 145 7.15 -16.63 -0.21
N ALA A 146 8.30 -16.11 -0.58
CA ALA A 146 9.58 -16.43 0.03
C ALA A 146 10.30 -15.14 0.43
N LEU A 147 10.72 -15.05 1.68
CA LEU A 147 11.53 -13.97 2.21
C LEU A 147 12.95 -14.53 2.46
N LEU A 148 13.92 -13.95 1.80
CA LEU A 148 15.33 -14.24 2.04
C LEU A 148 15.86 -13.18 3.02
N SER A 149 16.35 -13.61 4.16
CA SER A 149 16.97 -12.77 5.19
C SER A 149 18.47 -12.68 4.96
#